data_0c61876f9899c1ea937400c72ce75884
#
_entry.id   0c61876f9899c1ea937400c72ce75884
#
_cell.length_a   1.000
_cell.length_b   1.000
_cell.length_c   1.000
_cell.angle_alpha   90.00
_cell.angle_beta   90.00
_cell.angle_gamma   90.00
#
_symmetry.space_group_name_H-M   'P 1'
#
loop_
_entity.id
_entity.type
_entity.pdbx_description
1 polymer ?
#
loop_
_entity_poly.entity_id
_entity_poly.type
_entity_poly.pdbx_seq_one_letter_code
_entity_poly.pdbx_strand_id
1 'polypeptide(L)'
;MTVVSGGHGPWSHGPAAGVRLELGELSDIEVDGTTVRIGGGAVWGDVATALAAHGLALSSGDTASVGVGGLTLGGGIGWMARAWGLAVDQLIGAQVVTATGDVVETSADAHPELFWALRGGGGNFGVVTRFDFAAHPLPGIAFSESRIDGEAAAVLKATRDLLRDAPRELTVTYMDVPPMDPSAPAGARLSAVWAAPEPDRLRAVMEPISALDGVQTEVTTPAYREVLLEMPAPEGEEPASPPGFIGGNGLYAELDDALIAQLVAFRRSYPASVLFLRSLGGAIRDVAQEDTAFPARAANWFVLAGAFDIPGLIDDETRAAIDADWSVIERGRLAEYGNFADTERPQAVSGMFSEHALSRLRATKAAWDPQNLFHRNHNITV
;
A
#
# COMPACT_ATOMS: atom_id res chain seq x y z
N MET A 1 13.85 -18.46 -6.51
CA MET A 1 12.41 -18.82 -6.42
C MET A 1 11.60 -17.54 -6.42
N THR A 2 10.45 -17.52 -7.11
CA THR A 2 9.46 -16.43 -7.06
C THR A 2 8.21 -16.94 -6.35
N VAL A 3 7.66 -16.17 -5.40
CA VAL A 3 6.42 -16.52 -4.68
C VAL A 3 5.35 -15.51 -5.06
N VAL A 4 4.19 -15.98 -5.48
CA VAL A 4 3.09 -15.14 -5.98
C VAL A 4 1.82 -15.41 -5.18
N SER A 5 1.24 -14.37 -4.60
CA SER A 5 -0.09 -14.35 -3.99
C SER A 5 -1.08 -13.75 -5.01
N GLY A 6 -1.42 -12.47 -4.94
CA GLY A 6 -2.32 -11.79 -5.89
C GLY A 6 -1.65 -11.25 -7.18
N GLY A 7 -0.33 -11.38 -7.35
CA GLY A 7 0.36 -11.02 -8.59
C GLY A 7 0.53 -9.52 -8.88
N HIS A 8 0.25 -8.62 -7.96
CA HIS A 8 0.35 -7.16 -8.17
C HIS A 8 1.78 -6.59 -8.12
N GLY A 9 2.73 -7.34 -7.56
CA GLY A 9 4.13 -6.89 -7.50
C GLY A 9 4.84 -7.02 -8.85
N PRO A 10 5.70 -6.07 -9.28
CA PRO A 10 6.39 -6.12 -10.57
C PRO A 10 7.24 -7.39 -10.75
N TRP A 11 7.77 -7.94 -9.67
CA TRP A 11 8.53 -9.21 -9.69
C TRP A 11 7.69 -10.46 -9.93
N SER A 12 6.36 -10.37 -9.85
CA SER A 12 5.44 -11.50 -10.11
C SER A 12 5.40 -11.90 -11.58
N HIS A 13 5.72 -10.96 -12.47
CA HIS A 13 5.56 -11.10 -13.92
C HIS A 13 6.85 -11.43 -14.66
N GLY A 14 8.00 -11.31 -14.00
CA GLY A 14 9.29 -11.58 -14.64
C GLY A 14 9.49 -13.07 -14.95
N PRO A 15 10.26 -13.43 -16.02
CA PRO A 15 10.60 -14.80 -16.31
C PRO A 15 11.36 -15.40 -15.14
N ALA A 16 10.77 -16.40 -14.49
CA ALA A 16 11.45 -17.14 -13.43
C ALA A 16 12.50 -18.04 -14.07
N ALA A 17 13.78 -17.66 -13.95
CA ALA A 17 14.84 -18.65 -14.08
C ALA A 17 14.76 -19.54 -12.83
N GLY A 18 13.91 -20.58 -12.86
CA GLY A 18 13.72 -21.49 -11.74
C GLY A 18 12.25 -21.78 -11.42
N VAL A 19 11.90 -21.81 -10.12
CA VAL A 19 10.55 -22.16 -9.66
C VAL A 19 9.73 -20.91 -9.37
N ARG A 20 8.53 -20.82 -9.95
CA ARG A 20 7.46 -19.90 -9.57
C ARG A 20 6.46 -20.67 -8.72
N LEU A 21 6.23 -20.21 -7.50
CA LEU A 21 5.29 -20.81 -6.55
C LEU A 21 4.05 -19.90 -6.46
N GLU A 22 2.93 -20.37 -6.93
CA GLU A 22 1.65 -19.69 -6.88
C GLU A 22 0.85 -20.18 -5.67
N LEU A 23 0.39 -19.23 -4.84
CA LEU A 23 -0.31 -19.53 -3.60
C LEU A 23 -1.83 -19.50 -3.75
N GLY A 24 -2.39 -19.26 -4.93
CA GLY A 24 -3.82 -19.04 -5.16
C GLY A 24 -4.74 -20.12 -4.59
N GLU A 25 -4.29 -21.38 -4.55
CA GLU A 25 -5.03 -22.49 -3.93
C GLU A 25 -5.06 -22.42 -2.39
N LEU A 26 -4.19 -21.64 -1.75
CA LEU A 26 -4.18 -21.41 -0.31
C LEU A 26 -4.97 -20.14 0.01
N SER A 27 -6.28 -20.15 -0.23
CA SER A 27 -7.15 -18.98 -0.14
C SER A 27 -8.24 -19.09 0.93
N ASP A 28 -8.18 -20.09 1.79
CA ASP A 28 -9.16 -20.29 2.87
C ASP A 28 -9.20 -19.10 3.83
N ILE A 29 -10.41 -18.77 4.29
CA ILE A 29 -10.67 -17.70 5.26
C ILE A 29 -11.52 -18.30 6.38
N GLU A 30 -10.93 -18.41 7.57
CA GLU A 30 -11.61 -18.95 8.76
C GLU A 30 -11.78 -17.82 9.79
N VAL A 31 -13.01 -17.64 10.31
CA VAL A 31 -13.36 -16.63 11.31
C VAL A 31 -13.75 -17.29 12.62
N ASP A 32 -13.00 -17.01 13.69
CA ASP A 32 -13.27 -17.49 15.05
C ASP A 32 -13.31 -16.29 16.03
N GLY A 33 -14.51 -15.80 16.30
CA GLY A 33 -14.69 -14.54 17.03
C GLY A 33 -14.06 -13.38 16.25
N THR A 34 -13.05 -12.72 16.82
CA THR A 34 -12.26 -11.67 16.16
C THR A 34 -10.92 -12.19 15.60
N THR A 35 -10.59 -13.45 15.84
CA THR A 35 -9.40 -14.07 15.21
C THR A 35 -9.76 -14.57 13.82
N VAL A 36 -8.96 -14.19 12.83
CA VAL A 36 -9.17 -14.57 11.44
C VAL A 36 -7.90 -15.21 10.89
N ARG A 37 -8.05 -16.44 10.37
CA ARG A 37 -6.97 -17.16 9.68
C ARG A 37 -7.18 -17.07 8.19
N ILE A 38 -6.17 -16.58 7.48
CA ILE A 38 -6.27 -16.30 6.05
C ILE A 38 -5.12 -16.99 5.33
N GLY A 39 -5.42 -17.79 4.33
CA GLY A 39 -4.43 -18.41 3.45
C GLY A 39 -3.60 -17.37 2.69
N GLY A 40 -2.31 -17.66 2.49
CA GLY A 40 -1.34 -16.72 1.90
C GLY A 40 -1.65 -16.32 0.45
N GLY A 41 -2.51 -17.06 -0.25
CA GLY A 41 -2.97 -16.79 -1.61
C GLY A 41 -4.31 -16.06 -1.72
N ALA A 42 -5.01 -15.80 -0.60
CA ALA A 42 -6.26 -15.07 -0.62
C ALA A 42 -6.08 -13.63 -1.12
N VAL A 43 -7.15 -13.03 -1.64
CA VAL A 43 -7.18 -11.61 -2.05
C VAL A 43 -8.06 -10.80 -1.11
N TRP A 44 -7.75 -9.50 -0.97
CA TRP A 44 -8.41 -8.65 0.02
C TRP A 44 -9.90 -8.43 -0.23
N GLY A 45 -10.37 -8.53 -1.48
CA GLY A 45 -11.79 -8.46 -1.82
C GLY A 45 -12.59 -9.62 -1.22
N ASP A 46 -12.05 -10.84 -1.27
CA ASP A 46 -12.67 -12.03 -0.69
C ASP A 46 -12.65 -11.96 0.84
N VAL A 47 -11.55 -11.49 1.42
CA VAL A 47 -11.44 -11.24 2.87
C VAL A 47 -12.48 -10.22 3.33
N ALA A 48 -12.60 -9.08 2.64
CA ALA A 48 -13.59 -8.06 3.00
C ALA A 48 -15.03 -8.61 2.92
N THR A 49 -15.33 -9.44 1.91
CA THR A 49 -16.63 -10.11 1.73
C THR A 49 -16.91 -11.11 2.86
N ALA A 50 -15.94 -11.97 3.17
CA ALA A 50 -16.08 -12.98 4.22
C ALA A 50 -16.28 -12.33 5.60
N LEU A 51 -15.49 -11.30 5.93
CA LEU A 51 -15.57 -10.63 7.23
C LEU A 51 -16.83 -9.79 7.41
N ALA A 52 -17.36 -9.22 6.33
CA ALA A 52 -18.62 -8.45 6.37
C ALA A 52 -19.79 -9.30 6.89
N ALA A 53 -19.84 -10.60 6.57
CA ALA A 53 -20.84 -11.53 7.09
C ALA A 53 -20.82 -11.67 8.63
N HIS A 54 -19.71 -11.30 9.27
CA HIS A 54 -19.51 -11.34 10.72
C HIS A 54 -19.52 -9.94 11.36
N GLY A 55 -19.78 -8.88 10.58
CA GLY A 55 -19.69 -7.49 11.07
C GLY A 55 -18.27 -7.07 11.40
N LEU A 56 -17.28 -7.69 10.77
CA LEU A 56 -15.85 -7.48 10.98
C LEU A 56 -15.17 -6.90 9.74
N ALA A 57 -14.00 -6.31 9.94
CA ALA A 57 -13.07 -5.95 8.88
C ALA A 57 -11.63 -5.95 9.38
N LEU A 58 -10.70 -5.86 8.43
CA LEU A 58 -9.26 -5.70 8.65
C LEU A 58 -8.77 -4.45 7.92
N SER A 59 -7.68 -3.86 8.40
CA SER A 59 -6.88 -2.95 7.58
C SER A 59 -6.29 -3.72 6.42
N SER A 60 -6.72 -3.37 5.22
CA SER A 60 -6.27 -3.97 3.98
C SER A 60 -5.64 -2.90 3.09
N GLY A 61 -5.32 -3.23 1.86
CA GLY A 61 -5.12 -2.23 0.81
C GLY A 61 -6.45 -1.59 0.38
N ASP A 62 -6.42 -0.96 -0.77
CA ASP A 62 -7.59 -0.32 -1.40
C ASP A 62 -8.01 -1.00 -2.71
N THR A 63 -7.40 -2.10 -3.07
CA THR A 63 -7.66 -2.83 -4.31
C THR A 63 -8.03 -4.28 -3.99
N ALA A 64 -9.17 -4.72 -4.52
CA ALA A 64 -9.78 -5.99 -4.19
C ALA A 64 -8.96 -7.21 -4.61
N SER A 65 -8.35 -7.16 -5.79
CA SER A 65 -7.54 -8.26 -6.35
C SER A 65 -6.13 -8.38 -5.76
N VAL A 66 -5.72 -7.44 -4.90
CA VAL A 66 -4.39 -7.50 -4.25
C VAL A 66 -4.33 -8.67 -3.27
N GLY A 67 -3.28 -9.48 -3.38
CA GLY A 67 -3.04 -10.62 -2.50
C GLY A 67 -2.70 -10.23 -1.06
N VAL A 68 -3.27 -10.97 -0.11
CA VAL A 68 -3.01 -10.78 1.33
C VAL A 68 -1.53 -10.91 1.63
N GLY A 69 -0.84 -11.91 1.05
CA GLY A 69 0.56 -12.21 1.34
C GLY A 69 1.49 -11.04 1.05
N GLY A 70 1.55 -10.60 -0.21
CA GLY A 70 2.47 -9.54 -0.63
C GLY A 70 2.21 -8.21 0.07
N LEU A 71 0.94 -7.82 0.15
CA LEU A 71 0.56 -6.57 0.80
C LEU A 71 0.95 -6.56 2.28
N THR A 72 0.59 -7.60 3.03
CA THR A 72 0.83 -7.68 4.48
C THR A 72 2.33 -7.66 4.77
N LEU A 73 3.13 -8.48 4.08
CA LEU A 73 4.57 -8.59 4.35
C LEU A 73 5.33 -7.27 4.16
N GLY A 74 4.83 -6.35 3.32
CA GLY A 74 5.43 -5.02 3.17
C GLY A 74 4.85 -3.94 4.10
N GLY A 75 3.78 -4.26 4.84
CA GLY A 75 3.12 -3.31 5.75
C GLY A 75 1.61 -3.27 5.60
N GLY A 76 1.10 -2.96 4.41
CA GLY A 76 -0.33 -2.90 4.10
C GLY A 76 -0.98 -1.57 4.50
N ILE A 77 -0.84 -0.58 3.62
CA ILE A 77 -1.48 0.74 3.73
C ILE A 77 -2.82 0.71 3.00
N GLY A 78 -3.91 1.11 3.68
CA GLY A 78 -5.24 1.17 3.09
C GLY A 78 -6.22 2.06 3.85
N TRP A 79 -7.51 1.90 3.58
CA TRP A 79 -8.56 2.79 4.08
C TRP A 79 -8.70 2.82 5.61
N MET A 80 -8.38 1.71 6.31
CA MET A 80 -8.51 1.63 7.75
C MET A 80 -7.18 1.89 8.50
N ALA A 81 -6.11 2.24 7.76
CA ALA A 81 -4.78 2.37 8.35
C ALA A 81 -4.69 3.46 9.43
N ARG A 82 -5.40 4.57 9.28
CA ARG A 82 -5.45 5.61 10.32
C ARG A 82 -6.28 5.20 11.54
N ALA A 83 -7.33 4.43 11.33
CA ALA A 83 -8.22 3.97 12.41
C ALA A 83 -7.58 2.86 13.24
N TRP A 84 -6.96 1.86 12.59
CA TRP A 84 -6.55 0.60 13.23
C TRP A 84 -5.08 0.24 13.06
N GLY A 85 -4.29 1.01 12.33
CA GLY A 85 -2.93 0.69 11.94
C GLY A 85 -2.85 -0.01 10.58
N LEU A 86 -1.64 -0.38 10.19
CA LEU A 86 -1.35 -1.12 8.98
C LEU A 86 -1.90 -2.56 9.06
N ALA A 87 -1.95 -3.28 7.93
CA ALA A 87 -2.30 -4.70 7.95
C ALA A 87 -1.39 -5.52 8.88
N VAL A 88 -0.09 -5.25 8.89
CA VAL A 88 0.88 -5.91 9.79
C VAL A 88 0.65 -5.64 11.28
N ASP A 89 -0.05 -4.57 11.63
CA ASP A 89 -0.32 -4.21 13.04
C ASP A 89 -1.44 -5.07 13.63
N GLN A 90 -2.27 -5.66 12.79
CA GLN A 90 -3.34 -6.58 13.15
C GLN A 90 -2.90 -8.06 13.06
N LEU A 91 -1.68 -8.32 12.55
CA LEU A 91 -1.12 -9.67 12.48
C LEU A 91 -0.72 -10.15 13.88
N ILE A 92 -1.26 -11.29 14.30
CA ILE A 92 -0.99 -11.92 15.60
C ILE A 92 -0.16 -13.20 15.48
N GLY A 93 -0.08 -13.78 14.29
CA GLY A 93 0.71 -14.98 14.00
C GLY A 93 0.75 -15.28 12.52
N ALA A 94 1.63 -16.21 12.15
CA ALA A 94 1.71 -16.72 10.78
C ALA A 94 2.30 -18.12 10.73
N GLN A 95 1.93 -18.90 9.71
CA GLN A 95 2.59 -20.16 9.38
C GLN A 95 3.53 -19.91 8.19
N VAL A 96 4.76 -20.37 8.33
CA VAL A 96 5.84 -20.12 7.35
C VAL A 96 6.49 -21.42 6.92
N VAL A 97 6.66 -21.62 5.62
CA VAL A 97 7.53 -22.65 5.07
C VAL A 97 8.90 -22.04 4.82
N THR A 98 9.90 -22.55 5.51
CA THR A 98 11.28 -22.04 5.51
C THR A 98 12.06 -22.48 4.25
N ALA A 99 13.28 -21.96 4.08
CA ALA A 99 14.16 -22.36 2.98
C ALA A 99 14.61 -23.84 3.06
N THR A 100 14.53 -24.47 4.25
CA THR A 100 14.79 -25.89 4.44
C THR A 100 13.59 -26.80 4.21
N GLY A 101 12.39 -26.22 4.00
CA GLY A 101 11.13 -26.95 3.83
C GLY A 101 10.40 -27.23 5.14
N ASP A 102 10.91 -26.76 6.26
CA ASP A 102 10.24 -26.90 7.56
C ASP A 102 9.04 -25.96 7.65
N VAL A 103 7.95 -26.42 8.26
CA VAL A 103 6.77 -25.60 8.56
C VAL A 103 6.89 -25.12 10.00
N VAL A 104 6.90 -23.81 10.19
CA VAL A 104 7.02 -23.18 11.51
C VAL A 104 5.85 -22.22 11.75
N GLU A 105 5.39 -22.16 13.01
CA GLU A 105 4.48 -21.14 13.49
C GLU A 105 5.29 -19.98 14.08
N THR A 106 4.88 -18.75 13.78
CA THR A 106 5.55 -17.55 14.29
C THR A 106 4.55 -16.56 14.87
N SER A 107 4.93 -15.94 15.99
CA SER A 107 4.13 -14.94 16.71
C SER A 107 5.05 -14.12 17.61
N ALA A 108 4.48 -13.25 18.45
CA ALA A 108 5.26 -12.53 19.45
C ALA A 108 6.01 -13.46 20.43
N ASP A 109 5.46 -14.67 20.69
CA ASP A 109 6.02 -15.64 21.64
C ASP A 109 6.78 -16.80 20.96
N ALA A 110 6.56 -17.01 19.67
CA ALA A 110 7.18 -18.07 18.88
C ALA A 110 7.99 -17.46 17.73
N HIS A 111 9.30 -17.66 17.71
CA HIS A 111 10.21 -17.09 16.70
C HIS A 111 10.03 -15.56 16.52
N PRO A 112 10.12 -14.75 17.59
CA PRO A 112 9.77 -13.33 17.58
C PRO A 112 10.57 -12.50 16.57
N GLU A 113 11.83 -12.86 16.29
CA GLU A 113 12.63 -12.15 15.27
C GLU A 113 12.13 -12.42 13.84
N LEU A 114 11.68 -13.64 13.55
CA LEU A 114 11.02 -13.94 12.28
C LEU A 114 9.70 -13.18 12.18
N PHE A 115 8.88 -13.21 13.24
CA PHE A 115 7.61 -12.49 13.28
C PHE A 115 7.79 -10.98 13.10
N TRP A 116 8.82 -10.39 13.73
CA TRP A 116 9.17 -8.99 13.53
C TRP A 116 9.56 -8.70 12.08
N ALA A 117 10.38 -9.54 11.46
CA ALA A 117 10.85 -9.38 10.09
C ALA A 117 9.73 -9.50 9.04
N LEU A 118 8.75 -10.41 9.28
CA LEU A 118 7.57 -10.54 8.40
C LEU A 118 6.65 -9.31 8.45
N ARG A 119 6.75 -8.47 9.48
CA ARG A 119 5.93 -7.27 9.63
C ARG A 119 6.59 -6.03 9.02
N GLY A 120 6.83 -6.07 7.69
CA GLY A 120 7.38 -4.96 6.91
C GLY A 120 8.66 -5.28 6.13
N GLY A 121 9.36 -6.39 6.45
CA GLY A 121 10.60 -6.79 5.77
C GLY A 121 10.39 -7.58 4.46
N GLY A 122 9.14 -7.77 4.05
CA GLY A 122 8.81 -8.44 2.78
C GLY A 122 8.99 -9.95 2.81
N GLY A 123 8.95 -10.56 1.64
CA GLY A 123 9.02 -12.02 1.43
C GLY A 123 10.43 -12.62 1.44
N ASN A 124 11.35 -12.11 2.28
CA ASN A 124 12.75 -12.50 2.29
C ASN A 124 13.06 -13.77 3.12
N PHE A 125 12.14 -14.22 3.97
CA PHE A 125 12.47 -15.13 5.08
C PHE A 125 11.82 -16.51 4.97
N GLY A 126 10.89 -16.67 4.05
CA GLY A 126 10.11 -17.89 3.84
C GLY A 126 8.82 -17.63 3.06
N VAL A 127 8.06 -18.69 2.82
CA VAL A 127 6.74 -18.62 2.21
C VAL A 127 5.70 -18.64 3.32
N VAL A 128 4.95 -17.55 3.48
CA VAL A 128 3.84 -17.50 4.43
C VAL A 128 2.61 -18.15 3.80
N THR A 129 2.22 -19.29 4.36
CA THR A 129 1.07 -20.08 3.88
C THR A 129 -0.22 -19.71 4.59
N ARG A 130 -0.14 -19.13 5.81
CA ARG A 130 -1.29 -18.65 6.57
C ARG A 130 -0.90 -17.42 7.39
N PHE A 131 -1.80 -16.47 7.45
CA PHE A 131 -1.74 -15.28 8.30
C PHE A 131 -2.86 -15.34 9.33
N ASP A 132 -2.56 -15.09 10.61
CA ASP A 132 -3.52 -15.01 11.69
C ASP A 132 -3.66 -13.55 12.12
N PHE A 133 -4.86 -12.98 11.99
CA PHE A 133 -5.13 -11.58 12.28
C PHE A 133 -6.13 -11.41 13.43
N ALA A 134 -6.05 -10.27 14.11
CA ALA A 134 -7.09 -9.75 15.00
C ALA A 134 -7.97 -8.75 14.22
N ALA A 135 -9.19 -9.14 13.87
CA ALA A 135 -10.12 -8.29 13.14
C ALA A 135 -10.86 -7.32 14.07
N HIS A 136 -11.35 -6.23 13.49
CA HIS A 136 -12.09 -5.18 14.18
C HIS A 136 -13.58 -5.21 13.82
N PRO A 137 -14.49 -4.92 14.78
CA PRO A 137 -15.88 -4.66 14.47
C PRO A 137 -16.01 -3.46 13.53
N LEU A 138 -16.76 -3.64 12.43
CA LEU A 138 -17.09 -2.57 11.50
C LEU A 138 -18.57 -2.61 11.16
N PRO A 139 -19.40 -1.79 11.82
CA PRO A 139 -20.85 -1.76 11.56
C PRO A 139 -21.20 -1.13 10.21
N GLY A 140 -20.23 -0.49 9.54
CA GLY A 140 -20.35 0.17 8.25
C GLY A 140 -19.37 1.33 8.14
N ILE A 141 -19.38 1.99 7.00
CA ILE A 141 -18.54 3.16 6.71
C ILE A 141 -19.41 4.29 6.14
N ALA A 142 -18.90 5.53 6.21
CA ALA A 142 -19.28 6.58 5.29
C ALA A 142 -18.13 6.83 4.30
N PHE A 143 -18.48 7.12 3.07
CA PHE A 143 -17.54 7.35 1.99
C PHE A 143 -17.88 8.67 1.30
N SER A 144 -16.88 9.49 1.02
CA SER A 144 -17.05 10.66 0.16
C SER A 144 -16.12 10.57 -1.05
N GLU A 145 -16.64 10.95 -2.20
CA GLU A 145 -15.85 11.18 -3.39
C GLU A 145 -16.04 12.62 -3.86
N SER A 146 -14.93 13.33 -4.03
CA SER A 146 -14.88 14.69 -4.52
C SER A 146 -14.19 14.72 -5.86
N ARG A 147 -14.88 15.16 -6.90
CA ARG A 147 -14.28 15.52 -8.18
C ARG A 147 -13.69 16.92 -8.09
N ILE A 148 -12.50 17.10 -8.61
CA ILE A 148 -11.74 18.35 -8.53
C ILE A 148 -11.52 18.88 -9.95
N ASP A 149 -12.28 19.93 -10.29
CA ASP A 149 -12.10 20.72 -11.52
C ASP A 149 -11.37 22.05 -11.22
N GLY A 150 -11.04 22.29 -9.94
CA GLY A 150 -10.37 23.49 -9.42
C GLY A 150 -8.86 23.34 -9.27
N GLU A 151 -8.28 24.24 -8.45
CA GLU A 151 -6.85 24.27 -8.20
C GLU A 151 -6.39 23.15 -7.25
N ALA A 152 -5.70 22.15 -7.78
CA ALA A 152 -5.20 21.00 -7.02
C ALA A 152 -4.37 21.40 -5.78
N ALA A 153 -3.55 22.45 -5.88
CA ALA A 153 -2.75 22.94 -4.76
C ALA A 153 -3.62 23.45 -3.60
N ALA A 154 -4.76 24.10 -3.88
CA ALA A 154 -5.69 24.55 -2.84
C ALA A 154 -6.32 23.35 -2.11
N VAL A 155 -6.73 22.33 -2.85
CA VAL A 155 -7.31 21.10 -2.29
C VAL A 155 -6.28 20.36 -1.43
N LEU A 156 -5.05 20.17 -1.91
CA LEU A 156 -3.98 19.50 -1.15
C LEU A 156 -3.62 20.25 0.13
N LYS A 157 -3.56 21.59 0.11
CA LYS A 157 -3.33 22.41 1.29
C LYS A 157 -4.47 22.30 2.30
N ALA A 158 -5.73 22.40 1.86
CA ALA A 158 -6.90 22.24 2.72
C ALA A 158 -6.95 20.83 3.32
N THR A 159 -6.63 19.80 2.52
CA THR A 159 -6.58 18.40 2.99
C THR A 159 -5.48 18.21 4.05
N ARG A 160 -4.28 18.75 3.82
CA ARG A 160 -3.18 18.74 4.79
C ARG A 160 -3.60 19.39 6.10
N ASP A 161 -4.17 20.59 6.02
CA ASP A 161 -4.54 21.39 7.20
C ASP A 161 -5.66 20.71 7.99
N LEU A 162 -6.65 20.12 7.30
CA LEU A 162 -7.69 19.29 7.90
C LEU A 162 -7.09 18.10 8.67
N LEU A 163 -6.13 17.40 8.07
CA LEU A 163 -5.60 16.13 8.61
C LEU A 163 -4.65 16.31 9.80
N ARG A 164 -4.21 17.54 10.12
CA ARG A 164 -3.41 17.79 11.32
C ARG A 164 -4.12 17.40 12.60
N ASP A 165 -5.41 17.71 12.68
CA ASP A 165 -6.24 17.50 13.87
C ASP A 165 -7.42 16.55 13.62
N ALA A 166 -7.48 15.93 12.42
CA ALA A 166 -8.57 15.05 12.06
C ALA A 166 -8.59 13.78 12.93
N PRO A 167 -9.80 13.32 13.33
CA PRO A 167 -9.96 12.04 14.00
C PRO A 167 -9.35 10.89 13.18
N ARG A 168 -8.90 9.83 13.88
CA ARG A 168 -8.25 8.67 13.25
C ARG A 168 -9.20 7.87 12.35
N GLU A 169 -10.49 8.01 12.54
CA GLU A 169 -11.54 7.40 11.71
C GLU A 169 -11.52 7.90 10.26
N LEU A 170 -10.96 9.10 10.02
CA LEU A 170 -10.87 9.68 8.68
C LEU A 170 -9.58 9.24 7.98
N THR A 171 -9.71 8.58 6.84
CA THR A 171 -8.60 8.35 5.88
C THR A 171 -8.94 9.01 4.55
N VAL A 172 -7.99 9.76 3.99
CA VAL A 172 -8.18 10.51 2.74
C VAL A 172 -7.15 10.08 1.70
N THR A 173 -7.59 9.98 0.46
CA THR A 173 -6.74 9.69 -0.71
C THR A 173 -7.00 10.73 -1.79
N TYR A 174 -5.94 11.37 -2.25
CA TYR A 174 -5.96 12.17 -3.48
C TYR A 174 -5.37 11.36 -4.62
N MET A 175 -6.05 11.34 -5.75
CA MET A 175 -5.61 10.67 -6.97
C MET A 175 -5.82 11.59 -8.17
N ASP A 176 -4.76 11.79 -8.95
CA ASP A 176 -4.82 12.49 -10.23
C ASP A 176 -4.13 11.62 -11.27
N VAL A 177 -4.93 11.00 -12.13
CA VAL A 177 -4.47 10.04 -13.13
C VAL A 177 -4.87 10.50 -14.52
N PRO A 178 -4.08 10.19 -15.56
CA PRO A 178 -4.51 10.42 -16.93
C PRO A 178 -5.76 9.55 -17.24
N PRO A 179 -6.60 9.93 -18.18
CA PRO A 179 -7.69 9.08 -18.61
C PRO A 179 -7.12 7.78 -19.19
N MET A 180 -7.36 6.68 -18.50
CA MET A 180 -6.94 5.34 -18.96
C MET A 180 -7.77 4.85 -20.15
N ASP A 181 -8.96 5.42 -20.32
CA ASP A 181 -9.89 5.21 -21.42
C ASP A 181 -10.46 6.58 -21.83
N PRO A 182 -10.64 6.88 -23.13
CA PRO A 182 -11.23 8.15 -23.58
C PRO A 182 -12.63 8.44 -23.01
N SER A 183 -13.35 7.42 -22.56
CA SER A 183 -14.66 7.55 -21.89
C SER A 183 -14.55 7.66 -20.37
N ALA A 184 -13.38 7.36 -19.77
CA ALA A 184 -13.19 7.47 -18.34
C ALA A 184 -13.12 8.95 -17.90
N PRO A 185 -13.71 9.30 -16.76
CA PRO A 185 -13.57 10.65 -16.24
C PRO A 185 -12.10 10.93 -15.93
N ALA A 186 -11.50 11.84 -16.68
CA ALA A 186 -10.18 12.38 -16.39
C ALA A 186 -10.26 13.36 -15.23
N GLY A 187 -9.16 13.57 -14.53
CA GLY A 187 -9.02 14.63 -13.55
C GLY A 187 -8.70 14.13 -12.15
N ALA A 188 -8.50 15.09 -11.27
CA ALA A 188 -8.18 14.82 -9.90
C ALA A 188 -9.42 14.45 -9.07
N ARG A 189 -9.24 13.52 -8.14
CA ARG A 189 -10.26 13.09 -7.18
C ARG A 189 -9.69 13.07 -5.78
N LEU A 190 -10.55 13.38 -4.82
CA LEU A 190 -10.28 13.20 -3.41
C LEU A 190 -11.35 12.28 -2.83
N SER A 191 -10.93 11.10 -2.40
CA SER A 191 -11.83 10.13 -1.76
C SER A 191 -11.51 10.07 -0.27
N ALA A 192 -12.55 9.96 0.57
CA ALA A 192 -12.38 9.81 2.01
C ALA A 192 -13.28 8.70 2.55
N VAL A 193 -12.73 7.90 3.47
CA VAL A 193 -13.46 6.91 4.26
C VAL A 193 -13.50 7.38 5.71
N TRP A 194 -14.67 7.32 6.29
CA TRP A 194 -14.92 7.43 7.72
C TRP A 194 -15.24 6.03 8.26
N ALA A 195 -14.47 5.56 9.23
CA ALA A 195 -14.56 4.20 9.74
C ALA A 195 -15.79 3.96 10.66
N ALA A 196 -16.93 4.55 10.32
CA ALA A 196 -18.24 4.34 10.93
C ALA A 196 -19.34 4.77 9.92
N PRO A 197 -20.60 4.28 10.05
CA PRO A 197 -21.70 4.65 9.15
C PRO A 197 -22.31 6.02 9.52
N GLU A 198 -21.48 7.06 9.52
CA GLU A 198 -21.82 8.43 9.98
C GLU A 198 -21.65 9.46 8.84
N PRO A 199 -22.51 9.45 7.80
CA PRO A 199 -22.35 10.31 6.62
C PRO A 199 -22.42 11.80 6.95
N ASP A 200 -23.23 12.23 7.91
CA ASP A 200 -23.33 13.63 8.32
C ASP A 200 -22.06 14.10 9.03
N ARG A 201 -21.42 13.21 9.80
CA ARG A 201 -20.13 13.49 10.41
C ARG A 201 -19.05 13.68 9.35
N LEU A 202 -19.00 12.78 8.36
CA LEU A 202 -18.07 12.89 7.24
C LEU A 202 -18.30 14.18 6.46
N ARG A 203 -19.55 14.55 6.13
CA ARG A 203 -19.87 15.82 5.46
C ARG A 203 -19.33 17.02 6.24
N ALA A 204 -19.59 17.07 7.54
CA ALA A 204 -19.15 18.17 8.38
C ALA A 204 -17.61 18.28 8.44
N VAL A 205 -16.91 17.15 8.51
CA VAL A 205 -15.44 17.13 8.55
C VAL A 205 -14.84 17.52 7.20
N MET A 206 -15.45 17.11 6.09
CA MET A 206 -14.96 17.40 4.73
C MET A 206 -15.38 18.80 4.22
N GLU A 207 -16.20 19.53 4.95
CA GLU A 207 -16.69 20.85 4.54
C GLU A 207 -15.60 21.83 4.10
N PRO A 208 -14.44 21.97 4.78
CA PRO A 208 -13.38 22.88 4.35
C PRO A 208 -12.81 22.58 2.96
N ILE A 209 -12.98 21.36 2.47
CA ILE A 209 -12.55 20.93 1.14
C ILE A 209 -13.70 21.03 0.15
N SER A 210 -14.89 20.54 0.52
CA SER A 210 -16.06 20.55 -0.34
C SER A 210 -16.58 21.95 -0.68
N ALA A 211 -16.24 22.96 0.13
CA ALA A 211 -16.56 24.37 -0.10
C ALA A 211 -15.60 25.07 -1.07
N LEU A 212 -14.51 24.44 -1.51
CA LEU A 212 -13.57 25.04 -2.45
C LEU A 212 -14.16 25.13 -3.84
N ASP A 213 -13.80 26.18 -4.57
CA ASP A 213 -14.23 26.38 -5.96
C ASP A 213 -13.77 25.21 -6.84
N GLY A 214 -14.70 24.69 -7.66
CA GLY A 214 -14.43 23.58 -8.56
C GLY A 214 -14.36 22.21 -7.88
N VAL A 215 -14.81 22.08 -6.63
CA VAL A 215 -14.92 20.79 -5.93
C VAL A 215 -16.39 20.36 -5.86
N GLN A 216 -16.68 19.15 -6.29
CA GLN A 216 -18.01 18.56 -6.25
C GLN A 216 -17.94 17.25 -5.45
N THR A 217 -18.60 17.23 -4.28
CA THR A 217 -18.52 16.11 -3.33
C THR A 217 -19.84 15.38 -3.22
N GLU A 218 -19.79 14.07 -3.33
CA GLU A 218 -20.86 13.15 -2.99
C GLU A 218 -20.51 12.36 -1.72
N VAL A 219 -21.50 12.10 -0.86
CA VAL A 219 -21.30 11.29 0.37
C VAL A 219 -22.32 10.17 0.42
N THR A 220 -21.83 8.95 0.55
CA THR A 220 -22.61 7.69 0.54
C THR A 220 -22.26 6.82 1.76
N THR A 221 -22.96 5.70 1.92
CA THR A 221 -22.70 4.69 2.97
C THR A 221 -22.65 3.29 2.32
N PRO A 222 -21.65 3.00 1.50
CA PRO A 222 -21.51 1.71 0.82
C PRO A 222 -21.05 0.63 1.82
N ALA A 223 -21.11 -0.64 1.40
CA ALA A 223 -20.37 -1.68 2.08
C ALA A 223 -18.85 -1.47 1.92
N TYR A 224 -18.07 -1.85 2.94
CA TYR A 224 -16.60 -1.65 2.88
C TYR A 224 -15.95 -2.29 1.64
N ARG A 225 -16.46 -3.45 1.21
CA ARG A 225 -16.00 -4.12 -0.02
C ARG A 225 -16.15 -3.27 -1.27
N GLU A 226 -17.18 -2.42 -1.33
CA GLU A 226 -17.52 -1.61 -2.51
C GLU A 226 -16.58 -0.40 -2.68
N VAL A 227 -15.84 0.00 -1.65
CA VAL A 227 -14.81 1.06 -1.76
C VAL A 227 -13.43 0.53 -2.13
N LEU A 228 -13.26 -0.78 -2.20
CA LEU A 228 -12.05 -1.39 -2.74
C LEU A 228 -12.10 -1.32 -4.28
N LEU A 229 -11.06 -0.77 -4.87
CA LEU A 229 -10.95 -0.63 -6.31
C LEU A 229 -10.99 -2.00 -7.00
N GLU A 230 -11.82 -2.11 -8.03
CA GLU A 230 -11.78 -3.25 -8.95
C GLU A 230 -10.79 -2.92 -10.07
N MET A 231 -9.79 -3.76 -10.23
CA MET A 231 -8.96 -3.71 -11.42
C MET A 231 -9.53 -4.73 -12.40
N PRO A 232 -9.96 -4.30 -13.60
CA PRO A 232 -10.43 -5.24 -14.61
C PRO A 232 -9.33 -6.26 -14.90
N ALA A 233 -9.71 -7.53 -15.01
CA ALA A 233 -8.79 -8.54 -15.50
C ALA A 233 -8.32 -8.14 -16.91
N PRO A 234 -7.03 -8.30 -17.24
CA PRO A 234 -6.54 -7.99 -18.57
C PRO A 234 -7.31 -8.85 -19.60
N GLU A 235 -7.92 -8.18 -20.59
CA GLU A 235 -8.51 -8.89 -21.72
C GLU A 235 -7.39 -9.37 -22.64
N GLY A 236 -7.20 -10.69 -22.74
CA GLY A 236 -6.20 -11.30 -23.60
C GLY A 236 -5.06 -11.98 -22.85
N GLU A 237 -4.00 -12.34 -23.58
CA GLU A 237 -2.77 -12.86 -22.97
C GLU A 237 -2.14 -11.74 -22.11
N GLU A 238 -1.83 -12.06 -20.85
CA GLU A 238 -1.10 -11.13 -19.99
C GLU A 238 0.16 -10.65 -20.71
N PRO A 239 0.46 -9.32 -20.70
CA PRO A 239 1.72 -8.85 -21.23
C PRO A 239 2.86 -9.56 -20.50
N ALA A 240 3.89 -9.96 -21.23
CA ALA A 240 5.03 -10.71 -20.71
C ALA A 240 5.71 -10.03 -19.51
N SER A 241 5.52 -8.72 -19.37
CA SER A 241 5.86 -7.92 -18.17
C SER A 241 4.97 -6.68 -18.14
N PRO A 242 4.50 -6.23 -16.98
CA PRO A 242 3.85 -4.94 -16.86
C PRO A 242 4.82 -3.82 -17.27
N PRO A 243 4.32 -2.68 -17.74
CA PRO A 243 5.18 -1.54 -18.03
C PRO A 243 5.93 -1.12 -16.75
N GLY A 244 7.20 -0.76 -16.89
CA GLY A 244 7.97 -0.17 -15.80
C GLY A 244 7.31 1.10 -15.27
N PHE A 245 7.78 1.59 -14.13
CA PHE A 245 7.31 2.84 -13.56
C PHE A 245 8.49 3.80 -13.41
N ILE A 246 8.40 4.98 -14.02
CA ILE A 246 9.39 6.05 -13.94
C ILE A 246 8.93 7.04 -12.88
N GLY A 247 9.84 7.49 -12.02
CA GLY A 247 9.49 8.22 -10.80
C GLY A 247 9.58 7.31 -9.58
N GLY A 248 8.68 7.44 -8.62
CA GLY A 248 8.73 6.59 -7.43
C GLY A 248 7.72 6.92 -6.36
N ASN A 249 8.00 6.46 -5.14
CA ASN A 249 7.14 6.67 -3.99
C ASN A 249 7.95 7.05 -2.74
N GLY A 250 7.23 7.54 -1.73
CA GLY A 250 7.83 7.85 -0.44
C GLY A 250 6.82 8.02 0.68
N LEU A 251 7.32 7.80 1.88
CA LEU A 251 6.66 8.08 3.14
C LEU A 251 7.19 9.40 3.68
N TYR A 252 6.31 10.38 3.90
CA TYR A 252 6.68 11.75 4.28
C TYR A 252 6.08 12.10 5.64
N ALA A 253 6.88 12.80 6.47
CA ALA A 253 6.38 13.33 7.74
C ALA A 253 5.38 14.46 7.51
N GLU A 254 5.66 15.33 6.53
CA GLU A 254 4.87 16.52 6.24
C GLU A 254 4.61 16.65 4.73
N LEU A 255 3.45 17.19 4.40
CA LEU A 255 3.10 17.64 3.05
C LEU A 255 3.16 19.17 3.04
N ASP A 256 4.39 19.73 3.03
CA ASP A 256 4.57 21.17 3.08
C ASP A 256 4.23 21.88 1.76
N ASP A 257 4.22 23.19 1.77
CA ASP A 257 3.86 24.00 0.60
C ASP A 257 4.84 23.80 -0.58
N ALA A 258 6.11 23.51 -0.28
CA ALA A 258 7.12 23.26 -1.30
C ALA A 258 6.88 21.91 -2.00
N LEU A 259 6.62 20.85 -1.23
CA LEU A 259 6.29 19.52 -1.77
C LEU A 259 4.98 19.56 -2.57
N ILE A 260 3.92 20.23 -2.06
CA ILE A 260 2.67 20.41 -2.82
C ILE A 260 2.95 21.11 -4.16
N ALA A 261 3.72 22.20 -4.15
CA ALA A 261 4.04 22.92 -5.39
C ALA A 261 4.82 22.04 -6.38
N GLN A 262 5.78 21.25 -5.91
CA GLN A 262 6.55 20.29 -6.74
C GLN A 262 5.64 19.22 -7.35
N LEU A 263 4.77 18.60 -6.55
CA LEU A 263 3.86 17.55 -7.02
C LEU A 263 2.86 18.08 -8.08
N VAL A 264 2.29 19.25 -7.84
CA VAL A 264 1.36 19.88 -8.80
C VAL A 264 2.09 20.29 -10.08
N ALA A 265 3.31 20.84 -9.99
CA ALA A 265 4.14 21.16 -11.14
C ALA A 265 4.51 19.89 -11.93
N PHE A 266 4.90 18.82 -11.24
CA PHE A 266 5.22 17.52 -11.82
C PHE A 266 4.03 16.99 -12.64
N ARG A 267 2.84 16.92 -12.06
CA ARG A 267 1.63 16.43 -12.75
C ARG A 267 1.26 17.28 -13.97
N ARG A 268 1.46 18.59 -13.89
CA ARG A 268 1.19 19.52 -14.98
C ARG A 268 2.21 19.38 -16.12
N SER A 269 3.49 19.15 -15.78
CA SER A 269 4.56 18.97 -16.77
C SER A 269 4.47 17.64 -17.51
N TYR A 270 3.93 16.60 -16.87
CA TYR A 270 3.84 15.26 -17.42
C TYR A 270 2.39 14.74 -17.44
N PRO A 271 1.60 15.06 -18.49
CA PRO A 271 0.18 14.68 -18.56
C PRO A 271 -0.12 13.19 -18.48
N ALA A 272 0.84 12.33 -18.84
CA ALA A 272 0.76 10.87 -18.69
C ALA A 272 1.15 10.37 -17.29
N SER A 273 1.53 11.27 -16.37
CA SER A 273 1.92 10.90 -15.02
C SER A 273 0.71 10.64 -14.11
N VAL A 274 0.99 9.99 -12.99
CA VAL A 274 0.06 9.69 -11.91
C VAL A 274 0.53 10.40 -10.66
N LEU A 275 -0.38 11.03 -9.93
CA LEU A 275 -0.20 11.41 -8.53
C LEU A 275 -1.16 10.59 -7.67
N PHE A 276 -0.61 9.97 -6.64
CA PHE A 276 -1.40 9.30 -5.61
C PHE A 276 -0.85 9.70 -4.24
N LEU A 277 -1.69 10.32 -3.42
CA LEU A 277 -1.35 10.72 -2.06
C LEU A 277 -2.37 10.10 -1.10
N ARG A 278 -1.88 9.51 -0.02
CA ARG A 278 -2.72 8.96 1.03
C ARG A 278 -2.30 9.46 2.40
N SER A 279 -3.29 9.85 3.20
CA SER A 279 -3.08 10.21 4.60
C SER A 279 -2.71 9.00 5.44
N LEU A 280 -1.69 9.17 6.27
CA LEU A 280 -1.20 8.23 7.26
C LEU A 280 -1.34 8.82 8.67
N GLY A 281 -0.55 8.37 9.63
CA GLY A 281 -0.64 8.79 11.03
C GLY A 281 -1.73 8.02 11.79
N GLY A 282 -2.42 8.64 12.74
CA GLY A 282 -3.42 7.95 13.57
C GLY A 282 -2.83 6.72 14.26
N ALA A 283 -3.53 5.57 14.19
CA ALA A 283 -3.13 4.31 14.83
C ALA A 283 -1.80 3.72 14.32
N ILE A 284 -1.32 4.11 13.13
CA ILE A 284 0.01 3.72 12.64
C ILE A 284 1.11 4.13 13.62
N ARG A 285 0.92 5.27 14.31
CA ARG A 285 1.87 5.83 15.29
C ARG A 285 1.74 5.22 16.68
N ASP A 286 0.69 4.47 16.97
CA ASP A 286 0.51 3.78 18.25
C ASP A 286 1.51 2.62 18.39
N VAL A 287 2.07 2.13 17.28
CA VAL A 287 3.09 1.08 17.23
C VAL A 287 4.48 1.73 17.18
N ALA A 288 5.35 1.35 18.10
CA ALA A 288 6.73 1.88 18.14
C ALA A 288 7.51 1.45 16.88
N GLN A 289 8.48 2.29 16.46
CA GLN A 289 9.27 2.04 15.26
C GLN A 289 10.00 0.69 15.30
N GLU A 290 10.42 0.27 16.49
CA GLU A 290 11.21 -0.94 16.74
C GLU A 290 10.37 -2.22 16.76
N ASP A 291 9.04 -2.10 16.93
CA ASP A 291 8.15 -3.26 17.11
C ASP A 291 7.87 -4.01 15.80
N THR A 292 8.15 -3.39 14.66
CA THR A 292 8.00 -3.99 13.33
C THR A 292 9.11 -3.53 12.40
N ALA A 293 9.31 -4.23 11.30
CA ALA A 293 10.25 -3.82 10.25
C ALA A 293 9.70 -2.72 9.32
N PHE A 294 8.45 -2.28 9.49
CA PHE A 294 7.89 -1.19 8.67
C PHE A 294 8.70 0.10 8.84
N PRO A 295 9.12 0.76 7.73
CA PRO A 295 10.25 1.69 7.80
C PRO A 295 9.97 3.05 8.43
N ALA A 296 8.74 3.55 8.42
CA ALA A 296 8.49 4.96 8.79
C ALA A 296 7.14 5.18 9.49
N ARG A 297 7.09 4.84 10.79
CA ARG A 297 5.90 5.06 11.65
C ARG A 297 5.55 6.54 11.84
N ALA A 298 6.54 7.42 11.72
CA ALA A 298 6.36 8.88 11.85
C ALA A 298 5.71 9.52 10.61
N ALA A 299 5.54 8.78 9.51
CA ALA A 299 4.96 9.33 8.30
C ALA A 299 3.49 9.73 8.49
N ASN A 300 3.12 10.88 7.92
CA ASN A 300 1.73 11.34 7.79
C ASN A 300 1.18 11.18 6.38
N TRP A 301 2.06 10.95 5.40
CA TRP A 301 1.68 10.87 4.01
C TRP A 301 2.44 9.75 3.30
N PHE A 302 1.70 9.00 2.49
CA PHE A 302 2.25 8.24 1.40
C PHE A 302 2.06 9.03 0.11
N VAL A 303 3.10 9.14 -0.70
CA VAL A 303 3.11 9.85 -1.98
C VAL A 303 3.68 8.94 -3.04
N LEU A 304 2.99 8.81 -4.17
CA LEU A 304 3.47 8.20 -5.40
C LEU A 304 3.36 9.24 -6.52
N ALA A 305 4.44 9.46 -7.26
CA ALA A 305 4.46 10.34 -8.42
C ALA A 305 5.35 9.74 -9.51
N GLY A 306 4.81 9.62 -10.70
CA GLY A 306 5.52 9.03 -11.83
C GLY A 306 4.61 8.71 -13.01
N ALA A 307 5.15 8.00 -13.97
CA ALA A 307 4.41 7.56 -15.14
C ALA A 307 4.73 6.10 -15.49
N PHE A 308 3.76 5.39 -16.04
CA PHE A 308 4.01 4.06 -16.61
C PHE A 308 4.86 4.18 -17.86
N ASP A 309 5.93 3.39 -17.91
CA ASP A 309 6.86 3.35 -19.04
C ASP A 309 6.28 2.57 -20.22
N ILE A 310 5.34 3.22 -20.92
CA ILE A 310 4.64 2.64 -22.06
C ILE A 310 5.45 2.96 -23.33
N PRO A 311 5.96 1.94 -24.05
CA PRO A 311 6.71 2.15 -25.29
C PRO A 311 5.94 3.00 -26.30
N GLY A 312 6.60 4.06 -26.80
CA GLY A 312 6.00 5.00 -27.76
C GLY A 312 5.16 6.12 -27.14
N LEU A 313 4.87 6.09 -25.83
CA LEU A 313 4.20 7.17 -25.11
C LEU A 313 5.21 8.07 -24.37
N ILE A 314 6.28 7.50 -23.86
CA ILE A 314 7.35 8.22 -23.14
C ILE A 314 8.66 7.98 -23.87
N ASP A 315 9.30 9.06 -24.33
CA ASP A 315 10.64 9.03 -24.93
C ASP A 315 11.75 9.16 -23.86
N ASP A 316 13.01 8.96 -24.27
CA ASP A 316 14.15 8.98 -23.34
C ASP A 316 14.37 10.36 -22.70
N GLU A 317 14.04 11.45 -23.39
CA GLU A 317 14.15 12.81 -22.84
C GLU A 317 13.12 13.04 -21.73
N THR A 318 11.88 12.67 -21.99
CA THR A 318 10.79 12.75 -21.00
C THR A 318 11.07 11.84 -19.80
N ARG A 319 11.61 10.61 -20.04
CA ARG A 319 12.05 9.69 -18.98
C ARG A 319 13.07 10.35 -18.07
N ALA A 320 14.14 10.88 -18.65
CA ALA A 320 15.21 11.53 -17.90
C ALA A 320 14.70 12.77 -17.11
N ALA A 321 13.76 13.52 -17.68
CA ALA A 321 13.15 14.67 -17.03
C ALA A 321 12.27 14.25 -15.83
N ILE A 322 11.46 13.19 -15.96
CA ILE A 322 10.66 12.63 -14.86
C ILE A 322 11.57 12.17 -13.72
N ASP A 323 12.65 11.43 -14.01
CA ASP A 323 13.60 10.96 -13.01
C ASP A 323 14.32 12.12 -12.31
N ALA A 324 14.67 13.16 -13.03
CA ALA A 324 15.31 14.35 -12.48
C ALA A 324 14.37 15.10 -11.51
N ASP A 325 13.10 15.31 -11.90
CA ASP A 325 12.10 15.96 -11.05
C ASP A 325 11.76 15.10 -9.84
N TRP A 326 11.62 13.78 -10.02
CA TRP A 326 11.43 12.84 -8.92
C TRP A 326 12.60 12.90 -7.92
N SER A 327 13.83 12.98 -8.40
CA SER A 327 15.03 13.10 -7.54
C SER A 327 15.01 14.34 -6.64
N VAL A 328 14.24 15.38 -6.99
CA VAL A 328 14.01 16.55 -6.11
C VAL A 328 12.93 16.26 -5.08
N ILE A 329 11.82 15.66 -5.51
CA ILE A 329 10.67 15.31 -4.66
C ILE A 329 11.09 14.32 -3.56
N GLU A 330 11.81 13.25 -3.92
CA GLU A 330 12.19 12.19 -2.98
C GLU A 330 13.12 12.62 -1.84
N ARG A 331 13.81 13.76 -1.94
CA ARG A 331 14.74 14.23 -0.90
C ARG A 331 14.08 14.45 0.46
N GLY A 332 12.78 14.72 0.48
CA GLY A 332 12.01 14.95 1.71
C GLY A 332 11.41 13.71 2.33
N ARG A 333 11.53 12.54 1.68
CA ARG A 333 10.95 11.31 2.19
C ARG A 333 11.71 10.75 3.39
N LEU A 334 10.99 10.15 4.33
CA LEU A 334 11.56 9.38 5.45
C LEU A 334 12.06 8.01 4.98
N ALA A 335 11.32 7.38 4.09
CA ALA A 335 11.62 6.07 3.51
C ALA A 335 10.84 5.85 2.21
N GLU A 336 11.27 4.89 1.42
CA GLU A 336 10.49 4.32 0.32
C GLU A 336 9.58 3.20 0.84
N TYR A 337 8.35 3.10 0.33
CA TYR A 337 7.42 2.03 0.69
C TYR A 337 7.56 0.85 -0.29
N GLY A 338 8.01 -0.29 0.23
CA GLY A 338 8.39 -1.45 -0.58
C GLY A 338 7.32 -1.99 -1.53
N ASN A 339 6.04 -1.95 -1.16
CA ASN A 339 4.97 -2.48 -2.02
C ASN A 339 4.77 -1.68 -3.32
N PHE A 340 5.33 -0.47 -3.41
CA PHE A 340 5.29 0.39 -4.60
C PHE A 340 6.68 0.72 -5.15
N ALA A 341 7.73 0.06 -4.65
CA ALA A 341 9.09 0.29 -5.11
C ALA A 341 9.48 -0.67 -6.22
N ASP A 342 10.37 -0.21 -7.11
CA ASP A 342 10.96 -1.03 -8.16
C ASP A 342 12.10 -1.89 -7.60
N THR A 343 12.02 -3.20 -7.80
CA THR A 343 13.05 -4.15 -7.33
C THR A 343 14.35 -4.10 -8.12
N GLU A 344 14.34 -3.59 -9.33
CA GLU A 344 15.51 -3.57 -10.20
C GLU A 344 16.52 -2.49 -9.80
N ARG A 345 16.11 -1.51 -8.97
CA ARG A 345 17.03 -0.48 -8.47
C ARG A 345 17.95 -1.02 -7.37
N PRO A 346 19.29 -1.02 -7.56
CA PRO A 346 20.23 -1.57 -6.57
C PRO A 346 20.16 -0.91 -5.19
N GLN A 347 19.69 0.34 -5.12
CA GLN A 347 19.59 1.11 -3.87
C GLN A 347 18.22 1.01 -3.19
N ALA A 348 17.25 0.27 -3.76
CA ALA A 348 15.88 0.21 -3.23
C ALA A 348 15.87 -0.17 -1.74
N VAL A 349 16.57 -1.23 -1.34
CA VAL A 349 16.60 -1.73 0.06
C VAL A 349 17.17 -0.68 1.03
N SER A 350 18.22 0.06 0.63
CA SER A 350 18.80 1.12 1.49
C SER A 350 17.90 2.36 1.60
N GLY A 351 17.00 2.57 0.64
CA GLY A 351 15.99 3.62 0.70
C GLY A 351 14.75 3.26 1.54
N MET A 352 14.55 1.95 1.77
CA MET A 352 13.39 1.45 2.54
C MET A 352 13.65 1.41 4.03
N PHE A 353 14.82 0.98 4.48
CA PHE A 353 15.09 0.65 5.88
C PHE A 353 16.20 1.53 6.45
N SER A 354 16.10 1.86 7.74
CA SER A 354 17.22 2.41 8.48
C SER A 354 18.36 1.38 8.60
N GLU A 355 19.60 1.84 8.83
CA GLU A 355 20.75 0.93 9.02
C GLU A 355 20.51 -0.07 10.16
N HIS A 356 19.87 0.36 11.26
CA HIS A 356 19.52 -0.50 12.38
C HIS A 356 18.55 -1.60 11.98
N ALA A 357 17.43 -1.23 11.32
CA ALA A 357 16.44 -2.20 10.85
C ALA A 357 17.04 -3.15 9.81
N LEU A 358 17.84 -2.64 8.88
CA LEU A 358 18.48 -3.45 7.86
C LEU A 358 19.49 -4.45 8.46
N SER A 359 20.24 -4.05 9.47
CA SER A 359 21.13 -4.95 10.21
C SER A 359 20.37 -6.10 10.87
N ARG A 360 19.24 -5.80 11.52
CA ARG A 360 18.37 -6.80 12.15
C ARG A 360 17.72 -7.74 11.11
N LEU A 361 17.25 -7.19 9.99
CA LEU A 361 16.71 -7.95 8.85
C LEU A 361 17.77 -8.90 8.25
N ARG A 362 19.03 -8.45 8.08
CA ARG A 362 20.14 -9.29 7.61
C ARG A 362 20.45 -10.44 8.57
N ALA A 363 20.45 -10.18 9.88
CA ALA A 363 20.62 -11.23 10.86
C ALA A 363 19.51 -12.28 10.81
N THR A 364 18.26 -11.84 10.64
CA THR A 364 17.11 -12.75 10.47
C THR A 364 17.21 -13.52 9.15
N LYS A 365 17.63 -12.86 8.06
CA LYS A 365 17.86 -13.50 6.75
C LYS A 365 18.93 -14.59 6.85
N ALA A 366 20.05 -14.31 7.53
CA ALA A 366 21.13 -15.28 7.76
C ALA A 366 20.66 -16.53 8.53
N ALA A 367 19.69 -16.35 9.44
CA ALA A 367 19.15 -17.45 10.23
C ALA A 367 18.13 -18.31 9.45
N TRP A 368 17.27 -17.70 8.64
CA TRP A 368 16.11 -18.37 8.02
C TRP A 368 16.30 -18.70 6.54
N ASP A 369 17.12 -17.95 5.81
CA ASP A 369 17.42 -18.17 4.40
C ASP A 369 18.89 -17.86 4.05
N PRO A 370 19.85 -18.57 4.66
CA PRO A 370 21.27 -18.32 4.47
C PRO A 370 21.76 -18.55 3.04
N GLN A 371 21.02 -19.33 2.25
CA GLN A 371 21.33 -19.59 0.83
C GLN A 371 20.69 -18.58 -0.13
N ASN A 372 19.95 -17.60 0.40
CA ASN A 372 19.25 -16.58 -0.36
C ASN A 372 18.32 -17.18 -1.45
N LEU A 373 17.53 -18.18 -1.06
CA LEU A 373 16.54 -18.82 -1.93
C LEU A 373 15.43 -17.83 -2.33
N PHE A 374 14.98 -17.02 -1.35
CA PHE A 374 13.93 -16.00 -1.51
C PHE A 374 14.55 -14.65 -1.85
N HIS A 375 15.01 -14.46 -3.10
CA HIS A 375 15.71 -13.26 -3.57
C HIS A 375 14.97 -12.49 -4.68
N ARG A 376 13.84 -12.99 -5.16
CA ARG A 376 13.05 -12.32 -6.23
C ARG A 376 12.03 -11.37 -5.61
N ASN A 377 12.54 -10.36 -4.93
CA ASN A 377 11.81 -9.31 -4.21
C ASN A 377 12.82 -8.18 -3.92
N HIS A 378 12.54 -7.29 -2.97
CA HIS A 378 13.54 -6.37 -2.40
C HIS A 378 14.56 -7.17 -1.60
N ASN A 379 15.52 -7.76 -2.30
CA ASN A 379 16.41 -8.76 -1.74
C ASN A 379 17.31 -8.22 -0.63
N ILE A 380 17.11 -8.72 0.58
CA ILE A 380 17.99 -8.47 1.73
C ILE A 380 19.11 -9.51 1.68
N THR A 381 20.29 -9.07 1.29
CA THR A 381 21.48 -9.94 1.23
C THR A 381 22.19 -10.01 2.59
N VAL A 382 22.75 -11.18 2.90
CA VAL A 382 23.55 -11.43 4.12
C VAL A 382 24.96 -10.89 3.94
#